data_8d51f970e2ed3a27f1e48ee14c4d2e0c
#
_entry.id   8d51f970e2ed3a27f1e48ee14c4d2e0c
#
_cell.length_a   1.000
_cell.length_b   1.000
_cell.length_c   1.000
_cell.angle_alpha   90.00
_cell.angle_beta   90.00
_cell.angle_gamma   90.00
#
_symmetry.space_group_name_H-M   'P 1'
#
loop_
_entity.id
_entity.type
_entity.pdbx_description
1 polymer ?
#
loop_
_entity_poly.entity_id
_entity_poly.type
_entity_poly.pdbx_seq_one_letter_code
_entity_poly.pdbx_strand_id
1 'polypeptide(L)'
;MKRIVTLLFCALVCLSVTAASRKPKSFVVNTEKLGKEVMGYAGTTPVEIHVVDGKIDKIVALPNSETPAFFEKVQASPIFTALVGKTVKEASEVQLDAVSGATWSSKAVIENIRLGLKEAAKKAK
;
A
#
# COMPACT_ATOMS: atom_id res chain seq x y z
N MET A 1 26.44 48.96 -24.23
CA MET A 1 25.24 49.09 -23.36
C MET A 1 24.19 48.02 -23.61
N LYS A 2 24.16 47.40 -24.77
CA LYS A 2 23.15 46.38 -25.06
C LYS A 2 23.54 44.94 -24.63
N ARG A 3 24.73 44.77 -24.07
CA ARG A 3 25.29 43.45 -23.73
C ARG A 3 25.03 42.98 -22.31
N ILE A 4 24.50 43.82 -21.48
CA ILE A 4 24.29 43.51 -20.03
C ILE A 4 22.97 42.79 -19.80
N VAL A 5 22.02 42.94 -20.72
CA VAL A 5 20.68 42.33 -20.58
C VAL A 5 20.64 40.85 -20.85
N THR A 6 21.64 40.36 -21.62
CA THR A 6 21.67 38.94 -22.03
C THR A 6 22.20 38.01 -20.93
N LEU A 7 22.95 38.54 -19.99
CA LEU A 7 23.54 37.74 -18.90
C LEU A 7 22.57 37.46 -17.75
N LEU A 8 21.53 38.25 -17.60
CA LEU A 8 20.54 38.02 -16.55
C LEU A 8 19.54 36.89 -16.88
N PHE A 9 19.43 36.54 -18.15
CA PHE A 9 18.46 35.52 -18.56
C PHE A 9 18.94 34.10 -18.32
N CYS A 10 20.24 33.87 -18.26
CA CYS A 10 20.79 32.54 -18.04
C CYS A 10 20.73 32.08 -16.59
N ALA A 11 20.63 32.99 -15.65
CA ALA A 11 20.60 32.64 -14.23
C ALA A 11 19.25 32.10 -13.75
N LEU A 12 18.18 32.44 -14.45
CA LEU A 12 16.83 31.99 -14.07
C LEU A 12 16.51 30.57 -14.50
N VAL A 13 17.19 30.05 -15.49
CA VAL A 13 16.92 28.71 -16.04
C VAL A 13 17.50 27.59 -15.16
N CYS A 14 18.53 27.91 -14.38
CA CYS A 14 19.17 26.90 -13.52
C CYS A 14 18.36 26.57 -12.26
N LEU A 15 17.43 27.41 -11.85
CA LEU A 15 16.64 27.20 -10.64
C LEU A 15 15.47 26.25 -10.82
N SER A 16 15.01 26.03 -12.05
CA SER A 16 13.88 25.16 -12.32
C SER A 16 14.26 23.68 -12.39
N VAL A 17 15.55 23.34 -12.51
CA VAL A 17 16.01 21.95 -12.64
C VAL A 17 16.15 21.26 -11.29
N THR A 18 16.38 22.00 -10.21
CA THR A 18 16.57 21.41 -8.87
C THR A 18 15.27 20.96 -8.21
N ALA A 19 14.11 21.42 -8.67
CA ALA A 19 12.81 21.02 -8.09
C ALA A 19 12.31 19.67 -8.60
N ALA A 20 12.91 19.09 -9.64
CA ALA A 20 12.42 17.87 -10.30
C ALA A 20 13.08 16.58 -9.81
N SER A 21 14.00 16.63 -8.81
CA SER A 21 14.79 15.46 -8.41
C SER A 21 14.40 14.83 -7.07
N ARG A 22 13.16 14.99 -6.62
CA ARG A 22 12.69 14.33 -5.39
C ARG A 22 12.37 12.87 -5.67
N LYS A 23 13.04 11.99 -4.93
CA LYS A 23 12.70 10.57 -4.94
C LYS A 23 11.40 10.36 -4.17
N PRO A 24 10.47 9.51 -4.68
CA PRO A 24 9.26 9.18 -3.95
C PRO A 24 9.61 8.47 -2.63
N LYS A 25 8.88 8.78 -1.58
CA LYS A 25 8.99 8.06 -0.32
C LYS A 25 8.20 6.77 -0.43
N SER A 26 8.85 5.65 -0.24
CA SER A 26 8.18 4.36 -0.29
C SER A 26 8.58 3.50 0.90
N PHE A 27 7.66 2.69 1.38
CA PHE A 27 7.91 1.68 2.39
C PHE A 27 6.95 0.52 2.23
N VAL A 28 7.28 -0.61 2.86
CA VAL A 28 6.46 -1.82 2.83
C VAL A 28 6.14 -2.23 4.27
N VAL A 29 4.88 -2.54 4.52
CA VAL A 29 4.46 -3.11 5.78
C VAL A 29 4.17 -4.59 5.56
N ASN A 30 4.89 -5.45 6.26
CA ASN A 30 4.69 -6.89 6.25
C ASN A 30 3.93 -7.29 7.52
N THR A 31 2.83 -8.01 7.38
CA THR A 31 1.97 -8.35 8.51
C THR A 31 2.23 -9.72 9.13
N GLU A 32 3.31 -10.40 8.78
CA GLU A 32 3.62 -11.73 9.34
C GLU A 32 3.63 -11.72 10.89
N LYS A 33 4.28 -10.73 11.47
CA LYS A 33 4.34 -10.59 12.93
C LYS A 33 3.08 -9.95 13.49
N LEU A 34 2.55 -8.94 12.82
CA LEU A 34 1.36 -8.21 13.25
C LEU A 34 0.13 -9.10 13.32
N GLY A 35 -0.02 -9.98 12.34
CA GLY A 35 -1.16 -10.88 12.22
C GLY A 35 -0.88 -12.32 12.62
N LYS A 36 0.15 -12.57 13.44
CA LYS A 36 0.53 -13.93 13.82
C LYS A 36 -0.57 -14.70 14.56
N GLU A 37 -1.52 -14.02 15.14
CA GLU A 37 -2.64 -14.62 15.85
C GLU A 37 -3.95 -14.57 15.06
N VAL A 38 -3.92 -13.97 13.89
CA VAL A 38 -5.07 -13.91 13.01
C VAL A 38 -5.10 -15.15 12.14
N MET A 39 -6.04 -16.03 12.42
CA MET A 39 -6.14 -17.31 11.73
C MET A 39 -7.23 -17.29 10.67
N GLY A 40 -6.88 -17.73 9.47
CA GLY A 40 -7.84 -18.05 8.43
C GLY A 40 -8.41 -19.45 8.64
N TYR A 41 -8.74 -20.13 7.55
CA TYR A 41 -9.27 -21.49 7.62
C TYR A 41 -8.18 -22.50 8.01
N ALA A 42 -7.00 -22.41 7.43
CA ALA A 42 -5.91 -23.36 7.64
C ALA A 42 -4.68 -22.77 8.33
N GLY A 43 -4.59 -21.47 8.46
CA GLY A 43 -3.43 -20.83 9.08
C GLY A 43 -3.47 -19.32 8.95
N THR A 44 -2.32 -18.67 9.20
CA THR A 44 -2.20 -17.23 9.06
C THR A 44 -2.19 -16.82 7.58
N THR A 45 -2.65 -15.60 7.32
CA THR A 45 -2.74 -15.07 5.95
C THR A 45 -2.03 -13.71 5.88
N PRO A 46 -0.69 -13.68 6.02
CA PRO A 46 0.03 -12.42 6.01
C PRO A 46 0.01 -11.76 4.64
N VAL A 47 0.11 -10.43 4.66
CA VAL A 47 0.16 -9.64 3.43
C VAL A 47 1.29 -8.61 3.53
N GLU A 48 1.68 -8.07 2.38
CA GLU A 48 2.53 -6.88 2.29
C GLU A 48 1.70 -5.74 1.74
N ILE A 49 1.80 -4.59 2.40
CA ILE A 49 1.18 -3.34 1.93
C ILE A 49 2.30 -2.43 1.46
N HIS A 50 2.32 -2.13 0.17
CA HIS A 50 3.31 -1.23 -0.42
C HIS A 50 2.73 0.17 -0.48
N VAL A 51 3.41 1.12 0.15
CA VAL A 51 2.99 2.53 0.20
C VAL A 51 4.02 3.38 -0.54
N VAL A 52 3.54 4.21 -1.47
CA VAL A 52 4.38 5.14 -2.24
C VAL A 52 3.75 6.53 -2.15
N ASP A 53 4.53 7.51 -1.69
CA ASP A 53 4.07 8.89 -1.51
C ASP A 53 2.76 9.00 -0.72
N GLY A 54 2.65 8.20 0.33
CA GLY A 54 1.49 8.21 1.22
C GLY A 54 0.26 7.51 0.69
N LYS A 55 0.35 6.88 -0.47
CA LYS A 55 -0.78 6.15 -1.08
C LYS A 55 -0.47 4.67 -1.22
N ILE A 56 -1.50 3.86 -1.12
CA ILE A 56 -1.38 2.42 -1.33
C ILE A 56 -1.04 2.15 -2.79
N ASP A 57 0.12 1.56 -3.04
CA ASP A 57 0.55 1.17 -4.38
C ASP A 57 0.01 -0.22 -4.74
N LYS A 58 0.17 -1.17 -3.83
CA LYS A 58 -0.36 -2.52 -4.01
C LYS A 58 -0.41 -3.24 -2.66
N ILE A 59 -1.23 -4.28 -2.60
CA ILE A 59 -1.30 -5.22 -1.49
C ILE A 59 -1.07 -6.61 -2.06
N VAL A 60 -0.11 -7.33 -1.49
CA VAL A 60 0.32 -8.63 -2.00
C VAL A 60 0.14 -9.69 -0.90
N ALA A 61 -0.47 -10.81 -1.26
CA ALA A 61 -0.58 -11.95 -0.35
C ALA A 61 0.77 -12.64 -0.25
N LEU A 62 1.21 -12.91 0.97
CA LEU A 62 2.41 -13.68 1.23
C LEU A 62 2.08 -15.18 1.26
N PRO A 63 3.08 -16.09 1.21
CA PRO A 63 2.83 -17.53 1.29
C PRO A 63 1.99 -17.87 2.51
N ASN A 64 1.02 -18.73 2.33
CA ASN A 64 0.10 -19.16 3.39
C ASN A 64 -0.30 -20.63 3.17
N SER A 65 -0.96 -21.21 4.15
CA SER A 65 -1.39 -22.60 4.14
C SER A 65 -2.85 -22.78 3.76
N GLU A 66 -3.52 -21.73 3.31
CA GLU A 66 -4.93 -21.80 2.94
C GLU A 66 -5.14 -22.71 1.73
N THR A 67 -6.35 -23.29 1.64
CA THR A 67 -6.71 -24.13 0.50
C THR A 67 -6.70 -23.31 -0.78
N PRO A 68 -5.91 -23.68 -1.80
CA PRO A 68 -5.77 -22.88 -3.01
C PRO A 68 -7.09 -22.49 -3.67
N ALA A 69 -8.04 -23.40 -3.76
CA ALA A 69 -9.33 -23.13 -4.38
C ALA A 69 -10.12 -22.02 -3.66
N PHE A 70 -10.01 -21.94 -2.33
CA PHE A 70 -10.66 -20.88 -1.56
C PHE A 70 -9.87 -19.57 -1.62
N PHE A 71 -8.55 -19.68 -1.52
CA PHE A 71 -7.70 -18.47 -1.50
C PHE A 71 -7.68 -17.77 -2.86
N GLU A 72 -7.79 -18.51 -3.96
CA GLU A 72 -7.93 -17.92 -5.29
C GLU A 72 -9.15 -16.98 -5.38
N LYS A 73 -10.25 -17.35 -4.73
CA LYS A 73 -11.45 -16.50 -4.67
C LYS A 73 -11.16 -15.21 -3.93
N VAL A 74 -10.39 -15.28 -2.86
CA VAL A 74 -9.98 -14.08 -2.10
C VAL A 74 -9.09 -13.19 -2.95
N GLN A 75 -8.10 -13.75 -3.63
CA GLN A 75 -7.19 -13.01 -4.50
C GLN A 75 -7.90 -12.35 -5.69
N ALA A 76 -8.92 -13.00 -6.22
CA ALA A 76 -9.72 -12.46 -7.32
C ALA A 76 -10.74 -11.40 -6.88
N SER A 77 -10.92 -11.23 -5.57
CA SER A 77 -11.90 -10.29 -5.01
C SER A 77 -11.33 -8.87 -4.95
N PRO A 78 -12.19 -7.85 -4.73
CA PRO A 78 -11.73 -6.47 -4.57
C PRO A 78 -10.87 -6.22 -3.32
N ILE A 79 -10.72 -7.19 -2.41
CA ILE A 79 -9.94 -7.02 -1.17
C ILE A 79 -8.52 -6.50 -1.46
N PHE A 80 -7.89 -7.01 -2.52
CA PHE A 80 -6.51 -6.64 -2.86
C PHE A 80 -6.40 -5.38 -3.74
N THR A 81 -7.50 -4.92 -4.31
CA THR A 81 -7.47 -3.82 -5.29
C THR A 81 -8.26 -2.58 -4.87
N ALA A 82 -9.24 -2.73 -4.01
CA ALA A 82 -10.12 -1.63 -3.61
C ALA A 82 -9.40 -0.46 -2.94
N LEU A 83 -8.27 -0.71 -2.29
CA LEU A 83 -7.52 0.30 -1.54
C LEU A 83 -6.41 0.96 -2.36
N VAL A 84 -6.10 0.43 -3.54
CA VAL A 84 -5.03 0.96 -4.39
C VAL A 84 -5.34 2.39 -4.81
N GLY A 85 -4.33 3.27 -4.70
CA GLY A 85 -4.47 4.68 -5.03
C GLY A 85 -5.03 5.55 -3.90
N LYS A 86 -5.49 4.96 -2.81
CA LYS A 86 -6.00 5.70 -1.66
C LYS A 86 -4.87 6.01 -0.68
N THR A 87 -5.02 7.09 0.07
CA THR A 87 -4.10 7.37 1.18
C THR A 87 -4.31 6.31 2.27
N VAL A 88 -3.34 6.17 3.16
CA VAL A 88 -3.44 5.24 4.28
C VAL A 88 -4.70 5.54 5.12
N LYS A 89 -4.97 6.82 5.35
CA LYS A 89 -6.17 7.25 6.10
C LYS A 89 -7.46 6.87 5.37
N GLU A 90 -7.56 7.18 4.09
CA GLU A 90 -8.73 6.82 3.28
C GLU A 90 -8.92 5.31 3.23
N ALA A 91 -7.84 4.57 3.04
CA ALA A 91 -7.87 3.10 2.99
C ALA A 91 -8.40 2.50 4.30
N SER A 92 -8.02 3.06 5.44
CA SER A 92 -8.46 2.57 6.75
C SER A 92 -9.95 2.81 7.01
N GLU A 93 -10.59 3.68 6.25
CA GLU A 93 -12.03 3.98 6.36
C GLU A 93 -12.88 3.14 5.41
N VAL A 94 -12.26 2.44 4.46
CA VAL A 94 -12.99 1.57 3.52
C VAL A 94 -13.39 0.27 4.21
N GLN A 95 -14.66 -0.09 4.08
CA GLN A 95 -15.14 -1.37 4.57
C GLN A 95 -14.93 -2.42 3.48
N LEU A 96 -14.17 -3.46 3.83
CA LEU A 96 -13.94 -4.60 2.96
C LEU A 96 -14.86 -5.74 3.37
N ASP A 97 -15.41 -6.44 2.39
CA ASP A 97 -16.38 -7.52 2.62
C ASP A 97 -15.73 -8.88 2.46
N ALA A 98 -16.17 -9.83 3.28
CA ALA A 98 -15.77 -11.22 3.16
C ALA A 98 -16.28 -11.81 1.84
N VAL A 99 -15.50 -12.72 1.28
CA VAL A 99 -15.81 -13.39 0.01
C VAL A 99 -16.69 -14.61 0.27
N SER A 100 -17.81 -14.69 -0.41
CA SER A 100 -18.72 -15.85 -0.34
C SER A 100 -17.98 -17.11 -0.78
N GLY A 101 -18.06 -18.16 0.04
CA GLY A 101 -17.34 -19.42 -0.21
C GLY A 101 -15.90 -19.43 0.29
N ALA A 102 -15.40 -18.29 0.80
CA ALA A 102 -14.05 -18.21 1.38
C ALA A 102 -14.05 -17.25 2.59
N THR A 103 -15.08 -17.34 3.42
CA THR A 103 -15.34 -16.39 4.51
C THR A 103 -14.20 -16.33 5.53
N TRP A 104 -13.71 -17.45 5.99
CA TRP A 104 -12.66 -17.49 7.01
C TRP A 104 -11.33 -16.93 6.47
N SER A 105 -10.94 -17.35 5.28
CA SER A 105 -9.71 -16.85 4.65
C SER A 105 -9.80 -15.36 4.37
N SER A 106 -10.92 -14.89 3.83
CA SER A 106 -11.08 -13.47 3.50
C SER A 106 -11.13 -12.58 4.74
N LYS A 107 -11.80 -13.00 5.80
CA LYS A 107 -11.82 -12.23 7.05
C LYS A 107 -10.43 -12.10 7.65
N ALA A 108 -9.63 -13.17 7.59
CA ALA A 108 -8.25 -13.13 8.08
C ALA A 108 -7.38 -12.18 7.26
N VAL A 109 -7.51 -12.18 5.94
CA VAL A 109 -6.80 -11.23 5.07
C VAL A 109 -7.22 -9.79 5.37
N ILE A 110 -8.51 -9.55 5.52
CA ILE A 110 -9.03 -8.21 5.85
C ILE A 110 -8.44 -7.71 7.18
N GLU A 111 -8.38 -8.58 8.19
CA GLU A 111 -7.82 -8.21 9.48
C GLU A 111 -6.32 -7.93 9.38
N ASN A 112 -5.58 -8.72 8.61
CA ASN A 112 -4.16 -8.46 8.34
C ASN A 112 -3.98 -7.09 7.68
N ILE A 113 -4.80 -6.77 6.69
CA ILE A 113 -4.76 -5.46 6.02
C ILE A 113 -5.03 -4.34 7.04
N ARG A 114 -6.02 -4.52 7.90
CA ARG A 114 -6.34 -3.53 8.93
C ARG A 114 -5.17 -3.29 9.89
N LEU A 115 -4.53 -4.36 10.35
CA LEU A 115 -3.35 -4.26 11.21
C LEU A 115 -2.19 -3.58 10.48
N GLY A 116 -1.99 -3.94 9.22
CA GLY A 116 -0.95 -3.34 8.38
C GLY A 116 -1.18 -1.86 8.13
N LEU A 117 -2.42 -1.43 7.93
CA LEU A 117 -2.74 -0.01 7.76
C LEU A 117 -2.48 0.80 9.03
N LYS A 118 -2.74 0.24 10.20
CA LYS A 118 -2.41 0.87 11.47
C LYS A 118 -0.90 1.10 11.59
N GLU A 119 -0.11 0.12 11.20
CA GLU A 119 1.35 0.22 11.21
C GLU A 119 1.83 1.24 10.16
N ALA A 120 1.23 1.23 8.99
CA ALA A 120 1.54 2.20 7.93
C ALA A 120 1.27 3.64 8.39
N ALA A 121 0.19 3.86 9.14
CA ALA A 121 -0.14 5.18 9.67
C ALA A 121 0.93 5.68 10.64
N LYS A 122 1.54 4.80 11.43
CA LYS A 122 2.65 5.16 12.33
C LYS A 122 3.89 5.55 11.56
N LYS A 123 4.19 4.84 10.46
CA LYS A 123 5.36 5.11 9.62
C LYS A 123 5.22 6.37 8.77
N ALA A 124 3.99 6.77 8.48
CA ALA A 124 3.71 7.95 7.65
C ALA A 124 3.81 9.27 8.42
N LYS A 125 3.98 9.23 9.73
CA LYS A 125 4.12 10.44 10.56
C LYS A 125 5.54 10.96 10.60
#